data_5e23af7ebdd4d6a6d1080199908f3aec
#
_entry.id   5e23af7ebdd4d6a6d1080199908f3aec
#
_cell.length_a   1.000
_cell.length_b   1.000
_cell.length_c   1.000
_cell.angle_alpha   90.00
_cell.angle_beta   90.00
_cell.angle_gamma   90.00
#
_symmetry.space_group_name_H-M   'P 1'
#
loop_
_entity.id
_entity.type
_entity.pdbx_description
1 polymer ?
#
loop_
_entity_poly.entity_id
_entity_poly.type
_entity_poly.pdbx_seq_one_letter_code
_entity_poly.pdbx_strand_id
1 'polypeptide(L)'
;MTRVSTSVVLLGMLGGIVGCGGGASVGGKPVELPAAERSGFRTSTGETVHKEAAKSFDEALKAFVDHDKAFDWTEATCKDVAQMFVKSSDVQQSATSHAFPSALFNAGLSFQRCELHSDAQKEFQAAVDADKSFHRAAAQLALYEYQRTQDLDATIDKLNQIIRDAKFQNADALVGVAALQMERGSDSSDSDGKNDLERAVKNIQRALAIDDTFMPAFNQLAIYYLNQAKAKAGRKSGRKGSALVVSGAAGKNVDQQMLDLAALVTAQGIAKNPKYAAIYNTAGLIQVEQRNYNGAVKSFKKARELDPKFFEAHMNYGAVNLSFRGFKEAGAAYRDALKLKPKEYEAHLGLALALRGSIDDSNFDKNVAEAQAELDECKKLDPERAETYYNEAILTQEYRAKGSQEQAVPMLEKAAEIYKTFVSKASGNDAFSAAVKRAKERSQDIQDTVDFIKQGEAAKKADEEAQKAAAEAAKNAPPPPAGGAPAAGAAAPPAPAKK
;
A
#
# COMPACT_ATOMS: atom_id res chain seq x y z
N MET A 1 17.58 29.21 -10.93
CA MET A 1 16.74 28.42 -10.01
C MET A 1 15.50 27.96 -10.75
N THR A 2 15.64 26.94 -11.57
CA THR A 2 14.56 26.34 -12.36
C THR A 2 13.78 25.40 -11.43
N ARG A 3 12.50 25.69 -11.23
CA ARG A 3 11.57 24.82 -10.48
C ARG A 3 11.43 23.50 -11.23
N VAL A 4 12.14 22.48 -10.78
CA VAL A 4 11.95 21.10 -11.24
C VAL A 4 10.61 20.65 -10.69
N SER A 5 9.59 20.67 -11.55
CA SER A 5 8.28 20.08 -11.28
C SER A 5 8.44 18.55 -11.31
N THR A 6 8.73 17.95 -10.17
CA THR A 6 8.74 16.51 -10.01
C THR A 6 7.29 16.01 -10.04
N SER A 7 6.74 15.82 -11.23
CA SER A 7 5.51 15.07 -11.40
C SER A 7 5.83 13.60 -11.15
N VAL A 8 5.60 13.16 -9.92
CA VAL A 8 5.63 11.75 -9.56
C VAL A 8 4.44 11.08 -10.25
N VAL A 9 4.70 10.35 -11.34
CA VAL A 9 3.70 9.48 -11.95
C VAL A 9 3.69 8.19 -11.12
N LEU A 10 2.91 8.20 -10.03
CA LEU A 10 2.49 6.99 -9.34
C LEU A 10 1.22 6.49 -10.04
N LEU A 11 1.37 5.59 -11.01
CA LEU A 11 0.25 4.81 -11.52
C LEU A 11 0.02 3.64 -10.56
N GLY A 12 -1.19 3.60 -10.03
CA GLY A 12 -1.61 2.63 -9.03
C GLY A 12 -1.63 1.20 -9.53
N MET A 13 -1.32 0.29 -8.63
CA MET A 13 -1.75 -1.12 -8.63
C MET A 13 -2.39 -1.45 -7.29
N LEU A 14 -3.30 -2.08 -7.30
CA LEU A 14 -4.26 -3.14 -7.25
C LEU A 14 -3.84 -4.33 -6.35
N GLY A 15 -4.15 -4.33 -5.10
CA GLY A 15 -4.07 -5.44 -4.16
C GLY A 15 -5.36 -5.56 -3.34
N GLY A 16 -5.86 -6.77 -3.25
CA GLY A 16 -7.18 -7.17 -2.87
C GLY A 16 -7.81 -6.53 -1.64
N ILE A 17 -9.05 -6.13 -1.80
CA ILE A 17 -9.95 -5.79 -0.71
C ILE A 17 -10.63 -7.09 -0.22
N VAL A 18 -9.88 -7.92 0.39
CA VAL A 18 -10.30 -8.67 1.57
C VAL A 18 -9.17 -8.42 2.54
N GLY A 19 -9.27 -7.29 3.24
CA GLY A 19 -8.37 -6.96 4.33
C GLY A 19 -8.59 -7.93 5.48
N CYS A 20 -8.03 -9.12 5.33
CA CYS A 20 -7.62 -9.95 6.46
C CYS A 20 -6.14 -9.68 6.70
N GLY A 21 -5.80 -8.44 6.90
CA GLY A 21 -4.48 -7.99 7.26
C GLY A 21 -4.65 -6.71 8.05
N GLY A 22 -4.79 -6.83 9.28
CA GLY A 22 -4.88 -5.76 10.23
C GLY A 22 -5.12 -6.40 11.57
N GLY A 23 -4.18 -6.30 12.47
CA GLY A 23 -4.30 -6.83 13.84
C GLY A 23 -5.64 -6.49 14.46
N ALA A 24 -5.92 -6.97 15.62
CA ALA A 24 -7.06 -6.77 16.53
C ALA A 24 -8.43 -6.27 16.00
N SER A 25 -8.55 -5.80 14.77
CA SER A 25 -9.77 -5.23 14.19
C SER A 25 -10.47 -6.09 13.13
N VAL A 26 -9.89 -7.21 12.70
CA VAL A 26 -10.37 -8.02 11.56
C VAL A 26 -11.01 -9.34 11.98
N GLY A 27 -11.33 -9.55 13.15
CA GLY A 27 -12.15 -10.70 13.52
C GLY A 27 -13.54 -10.25 13.92
N GLY A 28 -14.55 -11.03 13.60
CA GLY A 28 -15.88 -10.86 14.12
C GLY A 28 -15.88 -10.78 15.64
N LYS A 29 -16.99 -10.33 16.22
CA LYS A 29 -17.17 -10.39 17.67
C LYS A 29 -17.18 -11.84 18.13
N PRO A 30 -16.58 -12.15 19.31
CA PRO A 30 -16.68 -13.47 19.89
C PRO A 30 -18.14 -13.84 20.14
N VAL A 31 -18.43 -15.12 20.16
CA VAL A 31 -19.73 -15.61 20.62
C VAL A 31 -19.77 -15.43 22.13
N GLU A 32 -20.85 -14.85 22.63
CA GLU A 32 -21.15 -14.72 24.05
C GLU A 32 -22.24 -15.73 24.41
N LEU A 33 -22.14 -16.34 25.59
CA LEU A 33 -23.23 -17.15 26.12
C LEU A 33 -24.29 -16.25 26.79
N PRO A 34 -25.58 -16.46 26.52
CA PRO A 34 -26.63 -15.67 27.16
C PRO A 34 -26.53 -15.69 28.69
N ALA A 35 -26.59 -14.53 29.33
CA ALA A 35 -26.38 -14.38 30.76
C ALA A 35 -27.44 -15.12 31.62
N ALA A 36 -28.66 -15.30 31.10
CA ALA A 36 -29.79 -15.91 31.81
C ALA A 36 -29.76 -17.45 31.87
N GLU A 37 -28.88 -18.11 31.10
CA GLU A 37 -28.95 -19.55 30.88
C GLU A 37 -27.61 -20.27 31.10
N ARG A 38 -26.69 -19.70 31.87
CA ARG A 38 -25.35 -20.29 32.13
C ARG A 38 -25.41 -21.69 32.79
N SER A 39 -26.53 -22.13 33.30
CA SER A 39 -26.76 -23.47 33.86
C SER A 39 -27.65 -24.36 32.99
N GLY A 40 -28.05 -23.94 31.80
CA GLY A 40 -28.95 -24.70 30.92
C GLY A 40 -28.81 -24.29 29.45
N PHE A 41 -27.70 -23.57 29.10
CA PHE A 41 -27.44 -23.15 27.72
C PHE A 41 -27.35 -24.39 26.81
N ARG A 42 -27.99 -24.30 25.66
CA ARG A 42 -27.87 -25.32 24.60
C ARG A 42 -26.92 -24.86 23.52
N THR A 43 -26.10 -25.77 23.05
CA THR A 43 -25.30 -25.56 21.83
C THR A 43 -26.23 -25.36 20.64
N SER A 44 -25.67 -24.90 19.50
CA SER A 44 -26.39 -24.84 18.23
C SER A 44 -27.00 -26.19 17.82
N THR A 45 -26.43 -27.31 18.27
CA THR A 45 -26.95 -28.67 18.08
C THR A 45 -28.07 -29.04 19.06
N GLY A 46 -28.45 -28.15 19.96
CA GLY A 46 -29.49 -28.39 20.96
C GLY A 46 -29.02 -29.10 22.23
N GLU A 47 -27.71 -29.36 22.36
CA GLU A 47 -27.15 -30.03 23.51
C GLU A 47 -26.89 -29.06 24.68
N THR A 48 -26.99 -29.55 25.90
CA THR A 48 -26.72 -28.76 27.08
C THR A 48 -25.23 -28.58 27.28
N VAL A 49 -24.77 -27.34 27.45
CA VAL A 49 -23.37 -27.05 27.77
C VAL A 49 -23.08 -27.48 29.20
N HIS A 50 -22.04 -28.28 29.38
CA HIS A 50 -21.61 -28.72 30.71
C HIS A 50 -21.15 -27.53 31.55
N LYS A 51 -21.47 -27.51 32.83
CA LYS A 51 -21.23 -26.37 33.72
C LYS A 51 -19.76 -25.92 33.77
N GLU A 52 -18.84 -26.89 33.83
CA GLU A 52 -17.39 -26.58 33.85
C GLU A 52 -16.88 -26.08 32.49
N ALA A 53 -17.44 -26.55 31.38
CA ALA A 53 -17.16 -26.03 30.05
C ALA A 53 -17.63 -24.58 29.91
N ALA A 54 -18.86 -24.28 30.37
CA ALA A 54 -19.39 -22.91 30.37
C ALA A 54 -18.54 -21.96 31.22
N LYS A 55 -18.09 -22.40 32.40
CA LYS A 55 -17.18 -21.61 33.24
C LYS A 55 -15.86 -21.33 32.56
N SER A 56 -15.21 -22.35 31.99
CA SER A 56 -13.96 -22.20 31.25
C SER A 56 -14.13 -21.31 30.02
N PHE A 57 -15.28 -21.37 29.34
CA PHE A 57 -15.62 -20.48 28.24
C PHE A 57 -15.73 -19.02 28.68
N ASP A 58 -16.45 -18.74 29.80
CA ASP A 58 -16.58 -17.38 30.31
C ASP A 58 -15.22 -16.77 30.72
N GLU A 59 -14.34 -17.59 31.33
CA GLU A 59 -12.97 -17.17 31.66
C GLU A 59 -12.16 -16.81 30.39
N ALA A 60 -12.24 -17.66 29.35
CA ALA A 60 -11.61 -17.39 28.06
C ALA A 60 -12.20 -16.15 27.36
N LEU A 61 -13.52 -16.01 27.39
CA LEU A 61 -14.21 -14.86 26.80
C LEU A 61 -13.81 -13.55 27.52
N LYS A 62 -13.71 -13.57 28.83
CA LYS A 62 -13.23 -12.43 29.59
C LYS A 62 -11.82 -12.03 29.17
N ALA A 63 -10.90 -12.99 29.09
CA ALA A 63 -9.52 -12.75 28.63
C ALA A 63 -9.50 -12.17 27.21
N PHE A 64 -10.28 -12.73 26.29
CA PHE A 64 -10.43 -12.23 24.93
C PHE A 64 -10.87 -10.75 24.89
N VAL A 65 -11.95 -10.44 25.62
CA VAL A 65 -12.51 -9.08 25.67
C VAL A 65 -11.56 -8.10 26.35
N ASP A 66 -10.83 -8.53 27.37
CA ASP A 66 -9.85 -7.68 28.07
C ASP A 66 -8.68 -7.33 27.14
N HIS A 67 -8.15 -8.28 26.37
CA HIS A 67 -7.12 -8.02 25.33
C HIS A 67 -7.66 -7.16 24.19
N ASP A 68 -8.88 -7.38 23.71
CA ASP A 68 -9.51 -6.52 22.70
C ASP A 68 -9.65 -5.07 23.18
N LYS A 69 -9.99 -4.85 24.45
CA LYS A 69 -10.07 -3.50 25.05
C LYS A 69 -8.70 -2.86 25.26
N ALA A 70 -7.71 -3.64 25.69
CA ALA A 70 -6.35 -3.17 25.93
C ALA A 70 -5.58 -2.93 24.64
N PHE A 71 -5.91 -3.65 23.56
CA PHE A 71 -5.16 -3.67 22.28
C PHE A 71 -3.73 -4.16 22.45
N ASP A 72 -3.54 -5.17 23.29
CA ASP A 72 -2.23 -5.72 23.66
C ASP A 72 -2.01 -7.15 23.15
N TRP A 73 -2.72 -7.54 22.10
CA TRP A 73 -2.56 -8.84 21.45
C TRP A 73 -1.12 -9.05 20.98
N THR A 74 -0.53 -10.12 21.44
CA THR A 74 0.75 -10.67 21.00
C THR A 74 0.54 -12.11 20.55
N GLU A 75 1.50 -12.68 19.81
CA GLU A 75 1.40 -14.08 19.40
C GLU A 75 1.21 -15.02 20.61
N ALA A 76 1.88 -14.74 21.74
CA ALA A 76 1.73 -15.50 22.96
C ALA A 76 0.29 -15.39 23.51
N THR A 77 -0.23 -14.18 23.70
CA THR A 77 -1.58 -13.96 24.23
C THR A 77 -2.65 -14.53 23.31
N CYS A 78 -2.48 -14.48 21.98
CA CYS A 78 -3.39 -15.12 21.04
C CYS A 78 -3.43 -16.63 21.22
N LYS A 79 -2.26 -17.27 21.38
CA LYS A 79 -2.16 -18.73 21.63
C LYS A 79 -2.76 -19.09 22.97
N ASP A 80 -2.47 -18.33 24.02
CA ASP A 80 -2.99 -18.59 25.37
C ASP A 80 -4.51 -18.50 25.42
N VAL A 81 -5.10 -17.43 24.89
CA VAL A 81 -6.55 -17.25 24.85
C VAL A 81 -7.24 -18.29 23.96
N ALA A 82 -6.66 -18.60 22.80
CA ALA A 82 -7.18 -19.67 21.94
C ALA A 82 -7.18 -21.01 22.68
N GLN A 83 -6.07 -21.35 23.38
CA GLN A 83 -5.98 -22.59 24.16
C GLN A 83 -6.99 -22.64 25.31
N MET A 84 -7.32 -21.51 25.94
CA MET A 84 -8.39 -21.47 26.95
C MET A 84 -9.75 -21.86 26.36
N PHE A 85 -10.07 -21.39 25.15
CA PHE A 85 -11.30 -21.78 24.44
C PHE A 85 -11.27 -23.25 24.00
N VAL A 86 -10.14 -23.74 23.46
CA VAL A 86 -9.97 -25.15 23.10
C VAL A 86 -10.19 -26.04 24.34
N LYS A 87 -9.58 -25.69 25.48
CA LYS A 87 -9.80 -26.40 26.75
C LYS A 87 -11.29 -26.43 27.15
N SER A 88 -12.04 -25.35 26.94
CA SER A 88 -13.47 -25.34 27.20
C SER A 88 -14.22 -26.37 26.32
N SER A 89 -13.83 -26.50 25.04
CA SER A 89 -14.36 -27.52 24.14
C SER A 89 -13.99 -28.95 24.59
N ASP A 90 -12.75 -29.16 25.03
CA ASP A 90 -12.29 -30.46 25.52
C ASP A 90 -13.06 -30.92 26.78
N VAL A 91 -13.34 -29.97 27.70
CA VAL A 91 -14.19 -30.24 28.89
C VAL A 91 -15.58 -30.61 28.46
N GLN A 92 -16.16 -29.91 27.48
CA GLN A 92 -17.50 -30.25 26.95
C GLN A 92 -17.52 -31.64 26.33
N GLN A 93 -16.54 -31.91 25.47
CA GLN A 93 -16.41 -33.18 24.76
C GLN A 93 -16.21 -34.36 25.73
N SER A 94 -15.41 -34.17 26.78
CA SER A 94 -15.21 -35.20 27.80
C SER A 94 -16.45 -35.48 28.61
N ALA A 95 -17.29 -34.48 28.85
CA ALA A 95 -18.51 -34.59 29.64
C ALA A 95 -19.73 -35.10 28.86
N THR A 96 -19.80 -34.78 27.54
CA THR A 96 -21.01 -35.00 26.73
C THR A 96 -20.74 -35.82 25.46
N SER A 97 -19.50 -36.16 25.14
CA SER A 97 -19.02 -36.76 23.88
C SER A 97 -19.17 -35.83 22.65
N HIS A 98 -19.50 -34.55 22.84
CA HIS A 98 -19.64 -33.56 21.76
C HIS A 98 -18.76 -32.34 22.04
N ALA A 99 -18.09 -31.86 21.02
CA ALA A 99 -17.28 -30.65 21.11
C ALA A 99 -18.15 -29.39 21.30
N PHE A 100 -17.52 -28.26 21.63
CA PHE A 100 -18.20 -26.99 21.86
C PHE A 100 -17.93 -26.03 20.69
N PRO A 101 -18.81 -25.95 19.63
CA PRO A 101 -18.53 -25.19 18.41
C PRO A 101 -18.25 -23.71 18.67
N SER A 102 -18.97 -23.07 19.60
CA SER A 102 -18.74 -21.66 19.94
C SER A 102 -17.38 -21.40 20.55
N ALA A 103 -16.86 -22.33 21.33
CA ALA A 103 -15.52 -22.22 21.90
C ALA A 103 -14.44 -22.38 20.82
N LEU A 104 -14.59 -23.37 19.94
CA LEU A 104 -13.68 -23.56 18.80
C LEU A 104 -13.69 -22.34 17.86
N PHE A 105 -14.85 -21.79 17.58
CA PHE A 105 -14.96 -20.56 16.81
C PHE A 105 -14.21 -19.37 17.45
N ASN A 106 -14.39 -19.17 18.76
CA ASN A 106 -13.70 -18.10 19.48
C ASN A 106 -12.19 -18.35 19.57
N ALA A 107 -11.73 -19.62 19.62
CA ALA A 107 -10.31 -19.96 19.48
C ALA A 107 -9.77 -19.52 18.10
N GLY A 108 -10.52 -19.81 17.04
CA GLY A 108 -10.18 -19.33 15.69
C GLY A 108 -10.10 -17.80 15.61
N LEU A 109 -11.02 -17.07 16.23
CA LEU A 109 -10.96 -15.61 16.32
C LEU A 109 -9.73 -15.11 17.09
N SER A 110 -9.35 -15.81 18.17
CA SER A 110 -8.15 -15.48 18.95
C SER A 110 -6.89 -15.57 18.07
N PHE A 111 -6.76 -16.63 17.30
CA PHE A 111 -5.66 -16.76 16.33
C PHE A 111 -5.70 -15.70 15.22
N GLN A 112 -6.88 -15.32 14.73
CA GLN A 112 -7.02 -14.24 13.75
C GLN A 112 -6.50 -12.90 14.26
N ARG A 113 -6.62 -12.59 15.56
CA ARG A 113 -6.10 -11.34 16.15
C ARG A 113 -4.60 -11.15 15.93
N CYS A 114 -3.86 -12.25 15.78
CA CYS A 114 -2.42 -12.25 15.56
C CYS A 114 -2.00 -12.72 14.16
N GLU A 115 -2.93 -12.80 13.21
CA GLU A 115 -2.69 -13.27 11.84
C GLU A 115 -2.17 -14.72 11.76
N LEU A 116 -2.44 -15.53 12.76
CA LEU A 116 -2.12 -16.95 12.79
C LEU A 116 -3.17 -17.72 11.96
N HIS A 117 -3.18 -17.46 10.64
CA HIS A 117 -4.26 -17.87 9.74
C HIS A 117 -4.42 -19.38 9.63
N SER A 118 -3.33 -20.15 9.68
CA SER A 118 -3.38 -21.62 9.63
C SER A 118 -4.07 -22.19 10.86
N ASP A 119 -3.72 -21.67 12.04
CA ASP A 119 -4.33 -22.10 13.30
C ASP A 119 -5.78 -21.67 13.39
N ALA A 120 -6.10 -20.44 12.93
CA ALA A 120 -7.47 -19.96 12.86
C ALA A 120 -8.36 -20.84 11.97
N GLN A 121 -7.89 -21.19 10.77
CA GLN A 121 -8.62 -22.07 9.85
C GLN A 121 -8.87 -23.44 10.45
N LYS A 122 -7.89 -24.01 11.17
CA LYS A 122 -8.03 -25.29 11.86
C LYS A 122 -9.16 -25.25 12.86
N GLU A 123 -9.22 -24.23 13.70
CA GLU A 123 -10.25 -24.12 14.74
C GLU A 123 -11.65 -23.79 14.13
N PHE A 124 -11.72 -22.99 13.07
CA PHE A 124 -12.98 -22.80 12.34
C PHE A 124 -13.47 -24.10 11.69
N GLN A 125 -12.55 -24.90 11.14
CA GLN A 125 -12.91 -26.21 10.59
C GLN A 125 -13.41 -27.15 11.70
N ALA A 126 -12.74 -27.18 12.84
CA ALA A 126 -13.18 -27.98 13.98
C ALA A 126 -14.57 -27.53 14.48
N ALA A 127 -14.86 -26.23 14.47
CA ALA A 127 -16.20 -25.73 14.82
C ALA A 127 -17.29 -26.21 13.83
N VAL A 128 -17.00 -26.20 12.52
CA VAL A 128 -17.93 -26.70 11.48
C VAL A 128 -18.05 -28.23 11.55
N ASP A 129 -16.98 -28.93 11.91
CA ASP A 129 -17.02 -30.39 12.04
C ASP A 129 -17.87 -30.81 13.27
N ALA A 130 -17.78 -30.04 14.35
CA ALA A 130 -18.61 -30.23 15.54
C ALA A 130 -20.10 -29.90 15.29
N ASP A 131 -20.36 -28.86 14.46
CA ASP A 131 -21.72 -28.45 14.08
C ASP A 131 -21.74 -27.94 12.63
N LYS A 132 -22.28 -28.73 11.71
CA LYS A 132 -22.39 -28.35 10.28
C LYS A 132 -23.26 -27.11 10.04
N SER A 133 -24.11 -26.74 10.99
CA SER A 133 -24.93 -25.52 10.95
C SER A 133 -24.26 -24.31 11.60
N PHE A 134 -22.99 -24.42 12.01
CA PHE A 134 -22.28 -23.29 12.60
C PHE A 134 -21.82 -22.29 11.52
N HIS A 135 -22.79 -21.56 11.00
CA HIS A 135 -22.66 -20.69 9.82
C HIS A 135 -21.60 -19.59 9.96
N ARG A 136 -21.26 -19.15 11.20
CA ARG A 136 -20.22 -18.14 11.41
C ARG A 136 -18.83 -18.67 11.04
N ALA A 137 -18.48 -19.88 11.47
CA ALA A 137 -17.20 -20.51 11.11
C ALA A 137 -17.17 -20.85 9.61
N ALA A 138 -18.27 -21.35 9.05
CA ALA A 138 -18.37 -21.63 7.61
C ALA A 138 -18.10 -20.37 6.75
N ALA A 139 -18.59 -19.20 7.19
CA ALA A 139 -18.34 -17.94 6.50
C ALA A 139 -16.86 -17.54 6.55
N GLN A 140 -16.18 -17.69 7.70
CA GLN A 140 -14.75 -17.44 7.82
C GLN A 140 -13.94 -18.35 6.88
N LEU A 141 -14.26 -19.64 6.85
CA LEU A 141 -13.60 -20.58 5.95
C LEU A 141 -13.81 -20.24 4.46
N ALA A 142 -15.01 -19.78 4.08
CA ALA A 142 -15.27 -19.34 2.71
C ALA A 142 -14.40 -18.12 2.32
N LEU A 143 -14.18 -17.18 3.24
CA LEU A 143 -13.30 -16.04 3.01
C LEU A 143 -11.83 -16.45 2.91
N TYR A 144 -11.37 -17.40 3.72
CA TYR A 144 -10.01 -17.97 3.59
C TYR A 144 -9.83 -18.72 2.27
N GLU A 145 -10.85 -19.45 1.83
CA GLU A 145 -10.82 -20.11 0.53
C GLU A 145 -10.69 -19.10 -0.61
N TYR A 146 -11.40 -17.96 -0.54
CA TYR A 146 -11.26 -16.86 -1.49
C TYR A 146 -9.82 -16.32 -1.54
N GLN A 147 -9.18 -16.13 -0.39
CA GLN A 147 -7.79 -15.66 -0.37
C GLN A 147 -6.84 -16.57 -1.15
N ARG A 148 -7.11 -17.87 -1.13
CA ARG A 148 -6.30 -18.89 -1.83
C ARG A 148 -6.66 -19.01 -3.31
N THR A 149 -7.95 -18.98 -3.65
CA THR A 149 -8.46 -19.28 -5.00
C THR A 149 -8.66 -18.04 -5.87
N GLN A 150 -8.95 -16.90 -5.25
CA GLN A 150 -9.34 -15.64 -5.89
C GLN A 150 -10.61 -15.80 -6.76
N ASP A 151 -11.43 -16.83 -6.51
CA ASP A 151 -12.68 -17.09 -7.21
C ASP A 151 -13.83 -16.31 -6.56
N LEU A 152 -14.11 -15.12 -7.11
CA LEU A 152 -15.16 -14.22 -6.63
C LEU A 152 -16.55 -14.83 -6.73
N ASP A 153 -16.87 -15.44 -7.87
CA ASP A 153 -18.22 -15.93 -8.14
C ASP A 153 -18.56 -17.12 -7.23
N ALA A 154 -17.69 -18.12 -7.17
CA ALA A 154 -17.89 -19.28 -6.30
C ALA A 154 -17.97 -18.87 -4.81
N THR A 155 -17.15 -17.88 -4.38
CA THR A 155 -17.16 -17.43 -2.99
C THR A 155 -18.43 -16.64 -2.66
N ILE A 156 -18.89 -15.76 -3.55
CA ILE A 156 -20.15 -15.02 -3.39
C ILE A 156 -21.32 -16.00 -3.28
N ASP A 157 -21.39 -17.00 -4.15
CA ASP A 157 -22.45 -18.00 -4.13
C ASP A 157 -22.46 -18.82 -2.83
N LYS A 158 -21.27 -19.24 -2.38
CA LYS A 158 -21.09 -19.95 -1.11
C LYS A 158 -21.52 -19.10 0.09
N LEU A 159 -21.11 -17.85 0.16
CA LEU A 159 -21.51 -16.93 1.24
C LEU A 159 -23.01 -16.65 1.19
N ASN A 160 -23.61 -16.46 0.02
CA ASN A 160 -25.04 -16.28 -0.14
C ASN A 160 -25.83 -17.51 0.34
N GLN A 161 -25.32 -18.73 0.10
CA GLN A 161 -25.93 -19.93 0.65
C GLN A 161 -25.86 -19.95 2.18
N ILE A 162 -24.67 -19.67 2.77
CA ILE A 162 -24.47 -19.59 4.21
C ILE A 162 -25.41 -18.53 4.85
N ILE A 163 -25.59 -17.38 4.19
CA ILE A 163 -26.48 -16.32 4.66
C ILE A 163 -27.93 -16.78 4.68
N ARG A 164 -28.39 -17.47 3.64
CA ARG A 164 -29.76 -18.03 3.60
C ARG A 164 -29.97 -19.08 4.69
N ASP A 165 -29.04 -20.01 4.86
CA ASP A 165 -29.10 -21.07 5.86
C ASP A 165 -29.08 -20.49 7.28
N ALA A 166 -28.32 -19.41 7.50
CA ALA A 166 -28.31 -18.65 8.74
C ALA A 166 -29.52 -17.70 8.89
N LYS A 167 -30.52 -17.76 8.01
CA LYS A 167 -31.69 -16.88 8.02
C LYS A 167 -31.34 -15.39 8.10
N PHE A 168 -30.28 -14.99 7.40
CA PHE A 168 -29.73 -13.63 7.39
C PHE A 168 -29.24 -13.12 8.76
N GLN A 169 -28.91 -14.01 9.70
CA GLN A 169 -28.45 -13.65 11.05
C GLN A 169 -26.91 -13.75 11.21
N ASN A 170 -26.15 -13.71 10.12
CA ASN A 170 -24.69 -13.77 10.14
C ASN A 170 -24.09 -12.47 9.61
N ALA A 171 -23.78 -11.53 10.52
CA ALA A 171 -23.24 -10.22 10.18
C ALA A 171 -21.86 -10.32 9.47
N ASP A 172 -21.00 -11.27 9.86
CA ASP A 172 -19.70 -11.50 9.25
C ASP A 172 -19.84 -11.90 7.77
N ALA A 173 -20.75 -12.86 7.49
CA ALA A 173 -21.02 -13.30 6.11
C ALA A 173 -21.65 -12.19 5.26
N LEU A 174 -22.58 -11.41 5.83
CA LEU A 174 -23.23 -10.29 5.15
C LEU A 174 -22.22 -9.21 4.74
N VAL A 175 -21.30 -8.85 5.62
CA VAL A 175 -20.25 -7.87 5.29
C VAL A 175 -19.21 -8.45 4.33
N GLY A 176 -18.83 -9.72 4.49
CA GLY A 176 -17.91 -10.41 3.61
C GLY A 176 -18.44 -10.47 2.17
N VAL A 177 -19.71 -10.92 1.99
CA VAL A 177 -20.31 -10.97 0.66
C VAL A 177 -20.49 -9.58 0.06
N ALA A 178 -20.80 -8.56 0.85
CA ALA A 178 -20.94 -7.19 0.38
C ALA A 178 -19.61 -6.65 -0.16
N ALA A 179 -18.50 -6.93 0.52
CA ALA A 179 -17.16 -6.55 0.06
C ALA A 179 -16.83 -7.18 -1.30
N LEU A 180 -17.09 -8.49 -1.46
CA LEU A 180 -16.84 -9.22 -2.70
C LEU A 180 -17.79 -8.78 -3.84
N GLN A 181 -19.05 -8.46 -3.54
CA GLN A 181 -19.99 -7.89 -4.51
C GLN A 181 -19.51 -6.51 -5.00
N MET A 182 -19.02 -5.66 -4.11
CA MET A 182 -18.46 -4.36 -4.51
C MET A 182 -17.17 -4.52 -5.34
N GLU A 183 -16.41 -5.58 -5.12
CA GLU A 183 -15.22 -5.91 -5.92
C GLU A 183 -15.62 -6.44 -7.31
N ARG A 184 -16.57 -7.36 -7.38
CA ARG A 184 -17.05 -7.94 -8.64
C ARG A 184 -17.72 -6.89 -9.53
N GLY A 185 -18.60 -6.07 -8.94
CA GLY A 185 -19.29 -4.98 -9.61
C GLY A 185 -20.12 -5.42 -10.81
N SER A 186 -20.81 -6.57 -10.72
CA SER A 186 -21.68 -7.09 -11.76
C SER A 186 -22.98 -6.29 -11.86
N ASP A 187 -23.41 -6.01 -13.09
CA ASP A 187 -24.69 -5.35 -13.40
C ASP A 187 -25.85 -6.36 -13.54
N SER A 188 -25.62 -7.66 -13.28
CA SER A 188 -26.67 -8.69 -13.32
C SER A 188 -27.69 -8.45 -12.21
N SER A 189 -28.99 -8.57 -12.54
CA SER A 189 -30.09 -8.43 -11.59
C SER A 189 -30.57 -9.78 -11.07
N ASP A 190 -30.99 -9.81 -9.80
CA ASP A 190 -31.67 -10.93 -9.15
C ASP A 190 -32.76 -10.43 -8.20
N SER A 191 -33.33 -11.34 -7.38
CA SER A 191 -34.36 -10.99 -6.38
C SER A 191 -33.87 -10.03 -5.30
N ASP A 192 -32.56 -10.01 -5.03
CA ASP A 192 -31.96 -9.19 -3.97
C ASP A 192 -31.50 -7.79 -4.44
N GLY A 193 -31.30 -7.61 -5.74
CA GLY A 193 -30.92 -6.29 -6.27
C GLY A 193 -30.67 -6.27 -7.77
N LYS A 194 -30.67 -5.05 -8.33
CA LYS A 194 -30.45 -4.82 -9.76
C LYS A 194 -29.01 -5.03 -10.20
N ASN A 195 -28.08 -4.91 -9.26
CA ASN A 195 -26.65 -5.07 -9.46
C ASN A 195 -25.95 -5.39 -8.15
N ASP A 196 -24.65 -5.68 -8.21
CA ASP A 196 -23.85 -5.99 -7.02
C ASP A 196 -23.78 -4.86 -6.00
N LEU A 197 -23.75 -3.61 -6.43
CA LEU A 197 -23.69 -2.47 -5.51
C LEU A 197 -24.97 -2.33 -4.69
N GLU A 198 -26.13 -2.57 -5.31
CA GLU A 198 -27.41 -2.56 -4.59
C GLU A 198 -27.50 -3.73 -3.61
N ARG A 199 -27.04 -4.91 -3.98
CA ARG A 199 -26.97 -6.07 -3.08
C ARG A 199 -26.02 -5.82 -1.91
N ALA A 200 -24.83 -5.27 -2.19
CA ALA A 200 -23.83 -4.98 -1.19
C ALA A 200 -24.36 -4.03 -0.11
N VAL A 201 -24.97 -2.90 -0.49
CA VAL A 201 -25.50 -1.96 0.51
C VAL A 201 -26.64 -2.56 1.35
N LYS A 202 -27.52 -3.38 0.74
CA LYS A 202 -28.56 -4.12 1.49
C LYS A 202 -27.95 -5.07 2.51
N ASN A 203 -26.91 -5.82 2.13
CA ASN A 203 -26.24 -6.74 3.04
C ASN A 203 -25.52 -6.01 4.18
N ILE A 204 -24.88 -4.86 3.91
CA ILE A 204 -24.29 -4.02 4.95
C ILE A 204 -25.38 -3.50 5.92
N GLN A 205 -26.51 -3.04 5.40
CA GLN A 205 -27.64 -2.58 6.22
C GLN A 205 -28.22 -3.70 7.07
N ARG A 206 -28.36 -4.92 6.53
CA ARG A 206 -28.78 -6.10 7.29
C ARG A 206 -27.79 -6.41 8.41
N ALA A 207 -26.48 -6.35 8.16
CA ALA A 207 -25.46 -6.56 9.18
C ALA A 207 -25.55 -5.52 10.31
N LEU A 208 -25.79 -4.25 10.00
CA LEU A 208 -26.00 -3.19 10.99
C LEU A 208 -27.34 -3.33 11.74
N ALA A 209 -28.36 -3.94 11.14
CA ALA A 209 -29.62 -4.26 11.81
C ALA A 209 -29.47 -5.41 12.82
N ILE A 210 -28.52 -6.34 12.60
CA ILE A 210 -28.19 -7.40 13.55
C ILE A 210 -27.37 -6.83 14.72
N ASP A 211 -26.36 -6.02 14.40
CA ASP A 211 -25.46 -5.41 15.37
C ASP A 211 -25.09 -3.97 14.93
N ASP A 212 -25.72 -2.99 15.55
CA ASP A 212 -25.52 -1.57 15.26
C ASP A 212 -24.17 -1.03 15.75
N THR A 213 -23.34 -1.89 16.33
CA THR A 213 -21.95 -1.60 16.74
C THR A 213 -20.92 -2.40 15.94
N PHE A 214 -21.34 -3.14 14.91
CA PHE A 214 -20.45 -3.99 14.11
C PHE A 214 -19.54 -3.14 13.20
N MET A 215 -18.33 -2.87 13.66
CA MET A 215 -17.39 -1.94 13.01
C MET A 215 -17.03 -2.30 11.56
N PRO A 216 -16.89 -3.60 11.19
CA PRO A 216 -16.65 -3.95 9.78
C PRO A 216 -17.78 -3.45 8.85
N ALA A 217 -19.04 -3.46 9.29
CA ALA A 217 -20.16 -2.95 8.50
C ALA A 217 -20.12 -1.42 8.35
N PHE A 218 -19.75 -0.66 9.40
CA PHE A 218 -19.52 0.79 9.30
C PHE A 218 -18.42 1.11 8.29
N ASN A 219 -17.30 0.41 8.38
CA ASN A 219 -16.19 0.61 7.46
C ASN A 219 -16.59 0.31 6.01
N GLN A 220 -17.29 -0.81 5.79
CA GLN A 220 -17.73 -1.20 4.46
C GLN A 220 -18.78 -0.25 3.88
N LEU A 221 -19.67 0.30 4.72
CA LEU A 221 -20.63 1.34 4.32
C LEU A 221 -19.92 2.63 3.89
N ALA A 222 -18.91 3.04 4.62
CA ALA A 222 -18.10 4.21 4.26
C ALA A 222 -17.37 4.00 2.92
N ILE A 223 -16.80 2.80 2.70
CA ILE A 223 -16.16 2.41 1.42
C ILE A 223 -17.20 2.41 0.30
N TYR A 224 -18.40 1.91 0.54
CA TYR A 224 -19.50 1.97 -0.45
C TYR A 224 -19.77 3.40 -0.91
N TYR A 225 -19.99 4.33 0.02
CA TYR A 225 -20.25 5.73 -0.34
C TYR A 225 -19.05 6.40 -1.02
N LEU A 226 -17.82 6.08 -0.59
CA LEU A 226 -16.61 6.57 -1.24
C LEU A 226 -16.50 6.09 -2.70
N ASN A 227 -16.83 4.83 -2.96
CA ASN A 227 -16.84 4.26 -4.32
C ASN A 227 -17.93 4.92 -5.19
N GLN A 228 -19.12 5.15 -4.64
CA GLN A 228 -20.17 5.89 -5.33
C GLN A 228 -19.74 7.32 -5.67
N ALA A 229 -19.08 8.01 -4.74
CA ALA A 229 -18.53 9.34 -4.98
C ALA A 229 -17.55 9.35 -6.16
N LYS A 230 -16.69 8.35 -6.27
CA LYS A 230 -15.69 8.18 -7.33
C LYS A 230 -16.30 7.78 -8.67
N ALA A 231 -17.37 6.97 -8.67
CA ALA A 231 -18.00 6.47 -9.89
C ALA A 231 -18.53 7.61 -10.78
N LYS A 232 -19.09 8.68 -10.19
CA LYS A 232 -19.53 9.86 -10.93
C LYS A 232 -18.39 10.57 -11.67
N ALA A 233 -17.17 10.47 -11.17
CA ALA A 233 -15.99 11.02 -11.83
C ALA A 233 -15.47 10.14 -12.99
N GLY A 234 -16.18 9.06 -13.37
CA GLY A 234 -15.72 8.08 -14.35
C GLY A 234 -14.55 7.22 -13.85
N ARG A 235 -14.24 7.30 -12.55
CA ARG A 235 -13.21 6.49 -11.92
C ARG A 235 -13.85 5.21 -11.41
N LYS A 236 -13.71 4.12 -12.18
CA LYS A 236 -14.12 2.80 -11.69
C LYS A 236 -13.39 2.51 -10.40
N SER A 237 -14.11 1.96 -9.42
CA SER A 237 -13.50 1.34 -8.25
C SER A 237 -12.45 0.35 -8.76
N GLY A 238 -11.18 0.64 -8.46
CA GLY A 238 -10.10 -0.16 -9.04
C GLY A 238 -10.19 -1.59 -8.53
N ARG A 239 -10.31 -2.51 -9.45
CA ARG A 239 -10.06 -3.93 -9.20
C ARG A 239 -8.61 -4.04 -8.74
N LYS A 240 -8.38 -4.48 -7.50
CA LYS A 240 -7.09 -4.80 -6.86
C LYS A 240 -6.21 -3.59 -6.45
N GLY A 241 -5.92 -3.55 -5.17
CA GLY A 241 -4.80 -2.89 -4.52
C GLY A 241 -4.82 -1.39 -4.45
N SER A 242 -4.91 -0.93 -3.27
CA SER A 242 -5.01 0.47 -2.94
C SER A 242 -3.65 1.13 -2.74
N ALA A 243 -2.87 1.25 -3.80
CA ALA A 243 -1.90 2.34 -3.76
C ALA A 243 -2.67 3.64 -3.97
N LEU A 244 -2.66 4.52 -2.97
CA LEU A 244 -3.29 5.82 -3.04
C LEU A 244 -2.60 6.66 -4.13
N VAL A 245 -3.29 6.90 -5.24
CA VAL A 245 -2.83 7.87 -6.22
C VAL A 245 -3.32 9.25 -5.80
N VAL A 246 -2.48 9.99 -5.11
CA VAL A 246 -2.70 11.43 -4.89
C VAL A 246 -2.38 12.15 -6.20
N SER A 247 -3.28 12.05 -7.16
CA SER A 247 -3.16 12.77 -8.42
C SER A 247 -3.81 14.14 -8.30
N GLY A 248 -3.36 15.09 -9.13
CA GLY A 248 -4.03 16.40 -9.25
C GLY A 248 -5.49 16.31 -9.71
N ALA A 249 -5.98 15.10 -10.04
CA ALA A 249 -7.38 14.80 -10.38
C ALA A 249 -8.23 14.42 -9.16
N ALA A 250 -7.61 14.15 -7.99
CA ALA A 250 -8.37 13.87 -6.78
C ALA A 250 -9.36 15.01 -6.48
N GLY A 251 -10.57 14.69 -6.11
CA GLY A 251 -11.64 15.64 -5.81
C GLY A 251 -12.22 16.40 -7.02
N LYS A 252 -11.79 16.13 -8.26
CA LYS A 252 -12.43 16.68 -9.45
C LYS A 252 -13.60 15.79 -9.88
N ASN A 253 -14.76 16.40 -10.06
CA ASN A 253 -16.00 15.73 -10.52
C ASN A 253 -16.47 14.58 -9.60
N VAL A 254 -16.04 14.55 -8.33
CA VAL A 254 -16.55 13.59 -7.33
C VAL A 254 -17.95 14.00 -6.91
N ASP A 255 -18.80 13.03 -6.59
CA ASP A 255 -20.09 13.33 -5.97
C ASP A 255 -19.87 13.76 -4.50
N GLN A 256 -20.05 15.06 -4.26
CA GLN A 256 -19.80 15.64 -2.94
C GLN A 256 -20.78 15.09 -1.90
N GLN A 257 -22.04 14.86 -2.26
CA GLN A 257 -23.04 14.32 -1.34
C GLN A 257 -22.65 12.90 -0.86
N MET A 258 -22.21 12.04 -1.79
CA MET A 258 -21.76 10.70 -1.43
C MET A 258 -20.49 10.75 -0.58
N LEU A 259 -19.62 11.70 -0.84
CA LEU A 259 -18.38 11.88 -0.08
C LEU A 259 -18.68 12.37 1.36
N ASP A 260 -19.67 13.25 1.52
CA ASP A 260 -20.11 13.72 2.84
C ASP A 260 -20.80 12.60 3.64
N LEU A 261 -21.59 11.75 2.97
CA LEU A 261 -22.16 10.54 3.59
C LEU A 261 -21.06 9.58 4.05
N ALA A 262 -20.03 9.35 3.22
CA ALA A 262 -18.89 8.52 3.60
C ALA A 262 -18.18 9.09 4.85
N ALA A 263 -17.96 10.41 4.89
CA ALA A 263 -17.35 11.09 6.03
C ALA A 263 -18.21 10.98 7.30
N LEU A 264 -19.53 11.13 7.18
CA LEU A 264 -20.46 10.99 8.29
C LEU A 264 -20.43 9.57 8.89
N VAL A 265 -20.44 8.54 8.03
CA VAL A 265 -20.38 7.14 8.47
C VAL A 265 -19.05 6.85 9.18
N THR A 266 -17.92 7.36 8.67
CA THR A 266 -16.64 7.18 9.38
C THR A 266 -16.61 7.91 10.72
N ALA A 267 -17.20 9.11 10.82
CA ALA A 267 -17.29 9.83 12.08
C ALA A 267 -18.14 9.08 13.11
N GLN A 268 -19.28 8.53 12.69
CA GLN A 268 -20.13 7.69 13.56
C GLN A 268 -19.39 6.42 14.02
N GLY A 269 -18.68 5.74 13.10
CA GLY A 269 -17.88 4.57 13.44
C GLY A 269 -16.78 4.89 14.46
N ILE A 270 -16.05 5.99 14.26
CA ILE A 270 -15.01 6.45 15.20
C ILE A 270 -15.62 6.78 16.58
N ALA A 271 -16.80 7.39 16.63
CA ALA A 271 -17.48 7.67 17.89
C ALA A 271 -17.90 6.39 18.64
N LYS A 272 -18.34 5.34 17.91
CA LYS A 272 -18.69 4.04 18.50
C LYS A 272 -17.45 3.25 18.94
N ASN A 273 -16.40 3.21 18.14
CA ASN A 273 -15.15 2.54 18.47
C ASN A 273 -13.92 3.36 17.99
N PRO A 274 -13.36 4.21 18.85
CA PRO A 274 -12.19 5.05 18.49
C PRO A 274 -10.88 4.28 18.35
N LYS A 275 -10.89 2.96 18.57
CA LYS A 275 -9.72 2.10 18.46
C LYS A 275 -9.77 1.18 17.23
N TYR A 276 -10.77 1.28 16.37
CA TYR A 276 -10.88 0.48 15.15
C TYR A 276 -10.03 1.08 14.02
N ALA A 277 -8.84 0.54 13.78
CA ALA A 277 -7.84 1.10 12.86
C ALA A 277 -8.36 1.29 11.42
N ALA A 278 -9.13 0.31 10.89
CA ALA A 278 -9.60 0.33 9.51
C ALA A 278 -10.47 1.56 9.19
N ILE A 279 -11.29 2.03 10.14
CA ILE A 279 -12.13 3.21 9.92
C ILE A 279 -11.31 4.49 9.72
N TYR A 280 -10.17 4.61 10.41
CA TYR A 280 -9.26 5.75 10.22
C TYR A 280 -8.56 5.70 8.86
N ASN A 281 -8.20 4.50 8.38
CA ASN A 281 -7.66 4.36 7.03
C ASN A 281 -8.70 4.80 5.99
N THR A 282 -9.95 4.37 6.13
CA THR A 282 -11.05 4.77 5.25
C THR A 282 -11.33 6.28 5.35
N ALA A 283 -11.32 6.86 6.56
CA ALA A 283 -11.43 8.30 6.75
C ALA A 283 -10.31 9.06 6.04
N GLY A 284 -9.07 8.56 6.10
CA GLY A 284 -7.95 9.11 5.36
C GLY A 284 -8.16 9.11 3.85
N LEU A 285 -8.67 8.01 3.28
CA LEU A 285 -9.01 7.93 1.85
C LEU A 285 -10.09 8.94 1.45
N ILE A 286 -11.14 9.09 2.27
CA ILE A 286 -12.19 10.10 2.05
C ILE A 286 -11.60 11.50 2.08
N GLN A 287 -10.76 11.81 3.05
CA GLN A 287 -10.10 13.12 3.20
C GLN A 287 -9.17 13.46 2.03
N VAL A 288 -8.53 12.46 1.40
CA VAL A 288 -7.79 12.66 0.14
C VAL A 288 -8.72 13.11 -0.97
N GLU A 289 -9.87 12.47 -1.14
CA GLU A 289 -10.85 12.88 -2.16
C GLU A 289 -11.44 14.27 -1.87
N GLN A 290 -11.60 14.65 -0.60
CA GLN A 290 -11.96 15.97 -0.15
C GLN A 290 -10.83 17.00 -0.29
N ARG A 291 -9.63 16.58 -0.70
CA ARG A 291 -8.39 17.39 -0.74
C ARG A 291 -7.94 17.90 0.65
N ASN A 292 -8.45 17.30 1.71
CA ASN A 292 -8.01 17.56 3.07
C ASN A 292 -6.80 16.66 3.40
N TYR A 293 -5.67 16.97 2.79
CA TYR A 293 -4.46 16.13 2.91
C TYR A 293 -3.87 16.12 4.32
N ASN A 294 -3.97 17.23 5.05
CA ASN A 294 -3.54 17.29 6.45
C ASN A 294 -4.39 16.37 7.33
N GLY A 295 -5.70 16.32 7.09
CA GLY A 295 -6.58 15.37 7.74
C GLY A 295 -6.20 13.94 7.38
N ALA A 296 -5.99 13.65 6.09
CA ALA A 296 -5.62 12.34 5.61
C ALA A 296 -4.33 11.80 6.26
N VAL A 297 -3.28 12.63 6.34
CA VAL A 297 -2.03 12.26 7.04
C VAL A 297 -2.29 11.89 8.50
N LYS A 298 -3.12 12.68 9.22
CA LYS A 298 -3.47 12.39 10.63
C LYS A 298 -4.25 11.08 10.76
N SER A 299 -5.21 10.85 9.87
CA SER A 299 -6.04 9.63 9.87
C SER A 299 -5.21 8.39 9.56
N PHE A 300 -4.38 8.40 8.52
CA PHE A 300 -3.49 7.27 8.21
C PHE A 300 -2.45 7.04 9.31
N LYS A 301 -1.91 8.11 9.90
CA LYS A 301 -1.01 8.00 11.06
C LYS A 301 -1.71 7.29 12.21
N LYS A 302 -2.96 7.69 12.52
CA LYS A 302 -3.75 7.08 13.58
C LYS A 302 -4.04 5.60 13.30
N ALA A 303 -4.35 5.24 12.04
CA ALA A 303 -4.56 3.85 11.64
C ALA A 303 -3.31 2.99 11.91
N ARG A 304 -2.11 3.48 11.55
CA ARG A 304 -0.82 2.79 11.80
C ARG A 304 -0.45 2.69 13.28
N GLU A 305 -0.83 3.68 14.08
CA GLU A 305 -0.60 3.68 15.54
C GLU A 305 -1.50 2.67 16.24
N LEU A 306 -2.76 2.55 15.78
CA LEU A 306 -3.71 1.58 16.32
C LEU A 306 -3.40 0.16 15.89
N ASP A 307 -2.92 -0.01 14.67
CA ASP A 307 -2.54 -1.31 14.12
C ASP A 307 -1.23 -1.20 13.34
N PRO A 308 -0.08 -1.49 13.99
CA PRO A 308 1.22 -1.47 13.35
C PRO A 308 1.39 -2.50 12.22
N LYS A 309 0.52 -3.52 12.13
CA LYS A 309 0.52 -4.53 11.07
C LYS A 309 -0.41 -4.16 9.91
N PHE A 310 -1.08 -3.03 9.95
CA PHE A 310 -2.00 -2.60 8.90
C PHE A 310 -1.22 -2.09 7.67
N PHE A 311 -0.92 -3.01 6.78
CA PHE A 311 -0.11 -2.76 5.58
C PHE A 311 -0.64 -1.57 4.76
N GLU A 312 -1.94 -1.53 4.47
CA GLU A 312 -2.55 -0.48 3.65
C GLU A 312 -2.45 0.91 4.29
N ALA A 313 -2.50 1.00 5.62
CA ALA A 313 -2.31 2.26 6.32
C ALA A 313 -0.86 2.78 6.18
N HIS A 314 0.14 1.89 6.21
CA HIS A 314 1.53 2.26 5.92
C HIS A 314 1.69 2.75 4.48
N MET A 315 1.13 2.03 3.51
CA MET A 315 1.16 2.40 2.10
C MET A 315 0.50 3.77 1.84
N ASN A 316 -0.70 3.98 2.38
CA ASN A 316 -1.45 5.21 2.19
C ASN A 316 -0.77 6.41 2.86
N TYR A 317 -0.24 6.22 4.08
CA TYR A 317 0.55 7.25 4.76
C TYR A 317 1.81 7.62 3.96
N GLY A 318 2.53 6.61 3.45
CA GLY A 318 3.70 6.79 2.60
C GLY A 318 3.36 7.59 1.33
N ALA A 319 2.30 7.21 0.63
CA ALA A 319 1.89 7.84 -0.62
C ALA A 319 1.49 9.31 -0.45
N VAL A 320 0.72 9.64 0.60
CA VAL A 320 0.34 11.04 0.87
C VAL A 320 1.56 11.87 1.22
N ASN A 321 2.43 11.40 2.11
CA ASN A 321 3.64 12.12 2.47
C ASN A 321 4.57 12.32 1.26
N LEU A 322 4.77 11.28 0.44
CA LEU A 322 5.57 11.38 -0.79
C LEU A 322 5.05 12.46 -1.73
N SER A 323 3.72 12.57 -1.90
CA SER A 323 3.07 13.56 -2.75
C SER A 323 3.30 15.01 -2.29
N PHE A 324 3.50 15.20 -0.99
CA PHE A 324 3.76 16.50 -0.37
C PHE A 324 5.21 16.68 0.06
N ARG A 325 6.12 15.86 -0.49
CA ARG A 325 7.57 15.94 -0.24
C ARG A 325 7.98 15.64 1.21
N GLY A 326 7.15 14.99 1.97
CA GLY A 326 7.49 14.39 3.28
C GLY A 326 8.28 13.09 3.08
N PHE A 327 9.45 13.22 2.44
CA PHE A 327 10.22 12.05 1.97
C PHE A 327 10.69 11.16 3.11
N LYS A 328 11.06 11.74 4.24
CA LYS A 328 11.51 11.01 5.43
C LYS A 328 10.40 10.15 6.01
N GLU A 329 9.21 10.74 6.19
CA GLU A 329 8.02 10.06 6.69
C GLU A 329 7.53 9.00 5.72
N ALA A 330 7.56 9.29 4.42
CA ALA A 330 7.22 8.34 3.37
C ALA A 330 8.17 7.15 3.37
N GLY A 331 9.48 7.39 3.41
CA GLY A 331 10.48 6.33 3.44
C GLY A 331 10.36 5.42 4.67
N ALA A 332 10.08 5.99 5.85
CA ALA A 332 9.83 5.20 7.05
C ALA A 332 8.59 4.31 6.89
N ALA A 333 7.51 4.86 6.33
CA ALA A 333 6.27 4.12 6.14
C ALA A 333 6.41 2.95 5.15
N TYR A 334 7.10 3.18 4.02
CA TYR A 334 7.34 2.11 3.04
C TYR A 334 8.29 1.03 3.58
N ARG A 335 9.29 1.38 4.39
CA ARG A 335 10.10 0.37 5.09
C ARG A 335 9.28 -0.47 6.06
N ASP A 336 8.33 0.14 6.79
CA ASP A 336 7.42 -0.62 7.66
C ASP A 336 6.47 -1.50 6.85
N ALA A 337 5.96 -1.03 5.71
CA ALA A 337 5.17 -1.84 4.78
C ALA A 337 5.96 -3.04 4.24
N LEU A 338 7.23 -2.86 3.88
CA LEU A 338 8.11 -3.93 3.39
C LEU A 338 8.47 -4.97 4.46
N LYS A 339 8.47 -4.60 5.75
CA LYS A 339 8.59 -5.59 6.83
C LYS A 339 7.40 -6.55 6.86
N LEU A 340 6.21 -6.06 6.51
CA LEU A 340 4.97 -6.84 6.47
C LEU A 340 4.85 -7.64 5.17
N LYS A 341 5.14 -7.01 4.03
CA LYS A 341 5.07 -7.62 2.69
C LYS A 341 6.36 -7.36 1.92
N PRO A 342 7.39 -8.22 2.09
CA PRO A 342 8.73 -7.99 1.49
C PRO A 342 8.79 -8.04 -0.04
N LYS A 343 7.74 -8.51 -0.72
CA LYS A 343 7.67 -8.62 -2.18
C LYS A 343 6.64 -7.67 -2.79
N GLU A 344 6.34 -6.58 -2.11
CA GLU A 344 5.36 -5.61 -2.60
C GLU A 344 6.04 -4.57 -3.51
N TYR A 345 5.76 -4.67 -4.80
CA TYR A 345 6.35 -3.79 -5.82
C TYR A 345 6.13 -2.30 -5.51
N GLU A 346 4.90 -1.92 -5.13
CA GLU A 346 4.56 -0.51 -4.87
C GLU A 346 5.28 0.05 -3.66
N ALA A 347 5.57 -0.78 -2.67
CA ALA A 347 6.32 -0.36 -1.50
C ALA A 347 7.80 -0.13 -1.83
N HIS A 348 8.41 -1.00 -2.64
CA HIS A 348 9.78 -0.81 -3.15
C HIS A 348 9.87 0.44 -4.02
N LEU A 349 8.95 0.63 -4.96
CA LEU A 349 8.93 1.84 -5.80
C LEU A 349 8.74 3.10 -4.96
N GLY A 350 7.80 3.09 -4.02
CA GLY A 350 7.54 4.20 -3.10
C GLY A 350 8.76 4.54 -2.25
N LEU A 351 9.48 3.54 -1.74
CA LEU A 351 10.71 3.72 -0.98
C LEU A 351 11.83 4.31 -1.85
N ALA A 352 12.03 3.80 -3.06
CA ALA A 352 13.00 4.35 -4.01
C ALA A 352 12.75 5.84 -4.29
N LEU A 353 11.48 6.23 -4.48
CA LEU A 353 11.10 7.62 -4.71
C LEU A 353 11.32 8.51 -3.46
N ALA A 354 11.03 7.98 -2.28
CA ALA A 354 11.25 8.68 -1.02
C ALA A 354 12.75 8.88 -0.75
N LEU A 355 13.56 7.85 -0.98
CA LEU A 355 15.03 7.91 -0.89
C LEU A 355 15.59 8.96 -1.85
N ARG A 356 15.21 8.88 -3.13
CA ARG A 356 15.64 9.86 -4.14
C ARG A 356 15.24 11.29 -3.76
N GLY A 357 14.01 11.48 -3.26
CA GLY A 357 13.51 12.80 -2.87
C GLY A 357 14.20 13.40 -1.64
N SER A 358 14.84 12.58 -0.81
CA SER A 358 15.54 12.97 0.42
C SER A 358 17.07 13.06 0.24
N ILE A 359 17.59 12.91 -0.99
CA ILE A 359 19.04 13.04 -1.25
C ILE A 359 19.49 14.46 -0.94
N ASP A 360 20.51 14.57 -0.12
CA ASP A 360 21.28 15.77 0.21
C ASP A 360 22.77 15.43 0.33
N ASP A 361 23.61 16.42 0.57
CA ASP A 361 25.07 16.25 0.62
C ASP A 361 25.51 15.26 1.73
N SER A 362 24.73 15.14 2.81
CA SER A 362 25.08 14.27 3.95
C SER A 362 24.77 12.79 3.72
N ASN A 363 23.88 12.48 2.80
CA ASN A 363 23.36 11.13 2.57
C ASN A 363 23.44 10.68 1.09
N PHE A 364 24.15 11.44 0.25
CA PHE A 364 24.16 11.27 -1.21
C PHE A 364 24.44 9.82 -1.63
N ASP A 365 25.61 9.30 -1.32
CA ASP A 365 26.03 7.97 -1.76
C ASP A 365 25.11 6.88 -1.23
N LYS A 366 24.72 6.99 0.05
CA LYS A 366 23.84 6.03 0.70
C LYS A 366 22.48 6.01 0.03
N ASN A 367 21.82 7.17 -0.09
CA ASN A 367 20.46 7.21 -0.61
C ASN A 367 20.39 6.91 -2.10
N VAL A 368 21.42 7.26 -2.88
CA VAL A 368 21.52 6.86 -4.29
C VAL A 368 21.64 5.34 -4.42
N ALA A 369 22.51 4.71 -3.61
CA ALA A 369 22.69 3.26 -3.63
C ALA A 369 21.43 2.51 -3.17
N GLU A 370 20.82 2.94 -2.06
CA GLU A 370 19.58 2.33 -1.56
C GLU A 370 18.42 2.51 -2.57
N ALA A 371 18.26 3.71 -3.16
CA ALA A 371 17.21 3.94 -4.17
C ALA A 371 17.41 3.05 -5.42
N GLN A 372 18.66 2.83 -5.85
CA GLN A 372 18.94 1.91 -6.94
C GLN A 372 18.60 0.47 -6.57
N ALA A 373 18.94 0.04 -5.36
CA ALA A 373 18.64 -1.32 -4.88
C ALA A 373 17.12 -1.58 -4.87
N GLU A 374 16.33 -0.61 -4.40
CA GLU A 374 14.86 -0.72 -4.41
C GLU A 374 14.27 -0.78 -5.83
N LEU A 375 14.83 0.00 -6.79
CA LEU A 375 14.45 -0.09 -8.19
C LEU A 375 14.86 -1.43 -8.82
N ASP A 376 15.98 -2.00 -8.40
CA ASP A 376 16.41 -3.32 -8.86
C ASP A 376 15.47 -4.43 -8.31
N GLU A 377 14.97 -4.32 -7.08
CA GLU A 377 13.93 -5.21 -6.57
C GLU A 377 12.61 -5.06 -7.36
N CYS A 378 12.20 -3.83 -7.71
CA CYS A 378 11.05 -3.60 -8.59
C CYS A 378 11.20 -4.35 -9.93
N LYS A 379 12.38 -4.32 -10.55
CA LYS A 379 12.65 -5.03 -11.83
C LYS A 379 12.62 -6.55 -11.67
N LYS A 380 13.03 -7.09 -10.52
CA LYS A 380 12.94 -8.51 -10.23
C LYS A 380 11.49 -8.97 -10.02
N LEU A 381 10.68 -8.14 -9.35
CA LEU A 381 9.29 -8.45 -9.05
C LEU A 381 8.39 -8.35 -10.31
N ASP A 382 8.58 -7.28 -11.09
CA ASP A 382 7.84 -7.08 -12.34
C ASP A 382 8.68 -6.30 -13.35
N PRO A 383 9.41 -6.99 -14.26
CA PRO A 383 10.27 -6.36 -15.25
C PRO A 383 9.51 -5.63 -16.37
N GLU A 384 8.19 -5.84 -16.49
CA GLU A 384 7.37 -5.20 -17.52
C GLU A 384 6.84 -3.83 -17.11
N ARG A 385 6.95 -3.48 -15.84
CA ARG A 385 6.48 -2.20 -15.31
C ARG A 385 7.35 -1.04 -15.76
N ALA A 386 6.78 -0.20 -16.61
CA ALA A 386 7.49 0.96 -17.20
C ALA A 386 7.96 1.98 -16.15
N GLU A 387 7.20 2.15 -15.06
CA GLU A 387 7.48 3.16 -14.01
C GLU A 387 8.87 3.00 -13.38
N THR A 388 9.33 1.77 -13.20
CA THR A 388 10.64 1.48 -12.66
C THR A 388 11.74 2.10 -13.52
N TYR A 389 11.67 1.89 -14.84
CA TYR A 389 12.68 2.40 -15.79
C TYR A 389 12.69 3.92 -15.86
N TYR A 390 11.51 4.57 -15.83
CA TYR A 390 11.45 6.04 -15.79
C TYR A 390 12.16 6.61 -14.56
N ASN A 391 11.91 6.02 -13.39
CA ASN A 391 12.50 6.48 -12.14
C ASN A 391 13.99 6.17 -12.03
N GLU A 392 14.44 5.03 -12.57
CA GLU A 392 15.86 4.68 -12.66
C GLU A 392 16.61 5.62 -13.61
N ALA A 393 16.02 5.96 -14.76
CA ALA A 393 16.62 6.91 -15.69
C ALA A 393 16.85 8.29 -15.02
N ILE A 394 15.85 8.77 -14.26
CA ILE A 394 15.99 10.03 -13.50
C ILE A 394 17.09 9.90 -12.43
N LEU A 395 17.12 8.81 -11.66
CA LEU A 395 18.15 8.59 -10.64
C LEU A 395 19.55 8.57 -11.28
N THR A 396 19.68 7.91 -12.42
CA THR A 396 20.95 7.81 -13.14
C THR A 396 21.38 9.15 -13.72
N GLN A 397 20.49 9.88 -14.38
CA GLN A 397 20.77 11.19 -14.98
C GLN A 397 21.09 12.27 -13.94
N GLU A 398 20.29 12.38 -12.89
CA GLU A 398 20.36 13.53 -11.98
C GLU A 398 21.33 13.35 -10.82
N TYR A 399 21.65 12.10 -10.46
CA TYR A 399 22.48 11.79 -9.31
C TYR A 399 23.71 10.95 -9.66
N ARG A 400 23.55 9.79 -10.30
CA ARG A 400 24.69 8.90 -10.57
C ARG A 400 25.69 9.48 -11.56
N ALA A 401 25.21 10.22 -12.57
CA ALA A 401 26.06 10.93 -13.50
C ALA A 401 26.90 12.09 -12.88
N LYS A 402 26.51 12.52 -11.66
CA LYS A 402 27.22 13.59 -10.93
C LYS A 402 28.26 13.06 -9.93
N GLY A 403 28.28 11.76 -9.68
CA GLY A 403 29.13 11.15 -8.67
C GLY A 403 30.64 11.20 -9.01
N SER A 404 31.04 11.19 -10.29
CA SER A 404 32.39 11.39 -10.70
C SER A 404 32.48 11.97 -12.13
N GLN A 405 33.41 12.87 -12.37
CA GLN A 405 33.56 13.51 -13.68
C GLN A 405 33.92 12.50 -14.79
N GLU A 406 34.70 11.49 -14.47
CA GLU A 406 35.12 10.43 -15.42
C GLU A 406 33.95 9.51 -15.79
N GLN A 407 32.98 9.32 -14.90
CA GLN A 407 31.82 8.48 -15.14
C GLN A 407 30.60 9.25 -15.65
N ALA A 408 30.68 10.58 -15.76
CA ALA A 408 29.53 11.40 -16.14
C ALA A 408 28.96 11.01 -17.51
N VAL A 409 29.80 10.92 -18.54
CA VAL A 409 29.39 10.56 -19.92
C VAL A 409 28.83 9.14 -19.97
N PRO A 410 29.50 8.08 -19.47
CA PRO A 410 28.93 6.74 -19.46
C PRO A 410 27.60 6.63 -18.71
N MET A 411 27.44 7.36 -17.60
CA MET A 411 26.18 7.35 -16.84
C MET A 411 25.06 8.11 -17.55
N LEU A 412 25.36 9.21 -18.23
CA LEU A 412 24.37 9.91 -19.05
C LEU A 412 23.93 9.06 -20.24
N GLU A 413 24.83 8.40 -20.96
CA GLU A 413 24.49 7.47 -22.03
C GLU A 413 23.62 6.32 -21.51
N LYS A 414 23.97 5.76 -20.35
CA LYS A 414 23.14 4.74 -19.68
C LYS A 414 21.75 5.26 -19.34
N ALA A 415 21.62 6.49 -18.85
CA ALA A 415 20.32 7.09 -18.55
C ALA A 415 19.46 7.23 -19.80
N ALA A 416 20.05 7.63 -20.93
CA ALA A 416 19.36 7.73 -22.22
C ALA A 416 18.82 6.35 -22.69
N GLU A 417 19.60 5.29 -22.54
CA GLU A 417 19.15 3.92 -22.87
C GLU A 417 18.01 3.44 -21.95
N ILE A 418 18.07 3.78 -20.67
CA ILE A 418 16.97 3.45 -19.74
C ILE A 418 15.70 4.23 -20.10
N TYR A 419 15.80 5.52 -20.52
CA TYR A 419 14.65 6.26 -21.04
C TYR A 419 14.05 5.62 -22.30
N LYS A 420 14.87 5.13 -23.23
CA LYS A 420 14.39 4.39 -24.41
C LYS A 420 13.64 3.11 -24.00
N THR A 421 14.17 2.38 -23.03
CA THR A 421 13.51 1.19 -22.47
C THR A 421 12.14 1.56 -21.87
N PHE A 422 12.07 2.64 -21.09
CA PHE A 422 10.80 3.17 -20.56
C PHE A 422 9.82 3.48 -21.71
N VAL A 423 10.24 4.22 -22.72
CA VAL A 423 9.39 4.61 -23.85
C VAL A 423 8.84 3.37 -24.58
N SER A 424 9.66 2.33 -24.75
CA SER A 424 9.23 1.06 -25.35
C SER A 424 8.17 0.37 -24.52
N LYS A 425 8.40 0.22 -23.20
CA LYS A 425 7.46 -0.46 -22.29
C LYS A 425 6.18 0.34 -22.03
N ALA A 426 6.24 1.66 -22.10
CA ALA A 426 5.08 2.55 -21.92
C ALA A 426 4.25 2.72 -23.20
N SER A 427 4.69 2.16 -24.33
CA SER A 427 4.04 2.30 -25.62
C SER A 427 2.62 1.74 -25.60
N GLY A 428 1.67 2.51 -26.16
CA GLY A 428 0.26 2.10 -26.22
C GLY A 428 -0.55 2.33 -24.95
N ASN A 429 0.05 2.92 -23.91
CA ASN A 429 -0.67 3.27 -22.68
C ASN A 429 -0.78 4.81 -22.57
N ASP A 430 -1.99 5.32 -22.81
CA ASP A 430 -2.28 6.77 -22.78
C ASP A 430 -1.94 7.44 -21.44
N ALA A 431 -1.98 6.68 -20.34
CA ALA A 431 -1.64 7.18 -19.02
C ALA A 431 -0.18 7.64 -18.92
N PHE A 432 0.70 7.10 -19.74
CA PHE A 432 2.12 7.47 -19.80
C PHE A 432 2.44 8.53 -20.86
N SER A 433 1.48 8.98 -21.67
CA SER A 433 1.75 9.87 -22.81
C SER A 433 2.60 11.11 -22.44
N ALA A 434 2.27 11.77 -21.34
CA ALA A 434 3.03 12.91 -20.84
C ALA A 434 4.42 12.53 -20.31
N ALA A 435 4.57 11.36 -19.71
CA ALA A 435 5.88 10.86 -19.24
C ALA A 435 6.76 10.42 -20.40
N VAL A 436 6.17 9.78 -21.40
CA VAL A 436 6.87 9.40 -22.65
C VAL A 436 7.41 10.63 -23.37
N LYS A 437 6.59 11.69 -23.50
CA LYS A 437 7.06 12.96 -24.09
C LYS A 437 8.28 13.51 -23.33
N ARG A 438 8.19 13.59 -22.00
CA ARG A 438 9.30 14.07 -21.15
C ARG A 438 10.54 13.18 -21.23
N ALA A 439 10.36 11.86 -21.31
CA ALA A 439 11.48 10.95 -21.43
C ALA A 439 12.25 11.15 -22.74
N LYS A 440 11.53 11.39 -23.86
CA LYS A 440 12.14 11.71 -25.16
C LYS A 440 12.89 13.03 -25.11
N GLU A 441 12.29 14.08 -24.54
CA GLU A 441 12.95 15.38 -24.36
C GLU A 441 14.22 15.24 -23.51
N ARG A 442 14.17 14.57 -22.37
CA ARG A 442 15.35 14.32 -21.52
C ARG A 442 16.42 13.48 -22.21
N SER A 443 16.03 12.49 -23.01
CA SER A 443 16.98 11.69 -23.77
C SER A 443 17.72 12.52 -24.81
N GLN A 444 17.03 13.48 -25.44
CA GLN A 444 17.68 14.43 -26.37
C GLN A 444 18.62 15.40 -25.62
N ASP A 445 18.18 15.99 -24.52
CA ASP A 445 19.00 16.89 -23.69
C ASP A 445 20.29 16.17 -23.21
N ILE A 446 20.18 14.87 -22.88
CA ILE A 446 21.34 14.05 -22.52
C ILE A 446 22.31 13.93 -23.72
N GLN A 447 21.80 13.63 -24.92
CA GLN A 447 22.63 13.48 -26.10
C GLN A 447 23.39 14.77 -26.41
N ASP A 448 22.68 15.90 -26.40
CA ASP A 448 23.29 17.23 -26.63
C ASP A 448 24.37 17.53 -25.57
N THR A 449 24.13 17.17 -24.32
CA THR A 449 25.11 17.32 -23.24
C THR A 449 26.34 16.44 -23.43
N VAL A 450 26.16 15.18 -23.80
CA VAL A 450 27.24 14.22 -24.06
C VAL A 450 28.09 14.69 -25.22
N ASP A 451 27.46 15.14 -26.32
CA ASP A 451 28.18 15.65 -27.51
C ASP A 451 28.98 16.90 -27.17
N PHE A 452 28.43 17.81 -26.37
CA PHE A 452 29.15 18.99 -25.90
C PHE A 452 30.38 18.63 -25.03
N ILE A 453 30.25 17.69 -24.11
CA ILE A 453 31.37 17.24 -23.26
C ILE A 453 32.45 16.61 -24.13
N LYS A 454 32.10 15.70 -25.07
CA LYS A 454 33.06 15.03 -25.95
C LYS A 454 33.78 16.01 -26.85
N GLN A 455 33.10 17.03 -27.38
CA GLN A 455 33.72 18.09 -28.17
C GLN A 455 34.73 18.89 -27.34
N GLY A 456 34.37 19.24 -26.09
CA GLY A 456 35.26 19.94 -25.17
C GLY A 456 36.50 19.12 -24.81
N GLU A 457 36.35 17.82 -24.58
CA GLU A 457 37.47 16.91 -24.31
C GLU A 457 38.40 16.75 -25.55
N ALA A 458 37.82 16.67 -26.75
CA ALA A 458 38.58 16.61 -27.99
C ALA A 458 39.35 17.90 -28.23
N ALA A 459 38.73 19.07 -28.01
CA ALA A 459 39.40 20.36 -28.12
C ALA A 459 40.57 20.48 -27.13
N LYS A 460 40.37 20.08 -25.89
CA LYS A 460 41.41 20.09 -24.85
C LYS A 460 42.58 19.18 -25.20
N LYS A 461 42.33 17.99 -25.73
CA LYS A 461 43.41 17.09 -26.21
C LYS A 461 44.15 17.66 -27.36
N ALA A 462 43.48 18.28 -28.34
CA ALA A 462 44.11 18.94 -29.46
C ALA A 462 45.03 20.10 -29.00
N ASP A 463 44.59 20.91 -28.03
CA ASP A 463 45.40 21.97 -27.43
C ASP A 463 46.63 21.42 -26.69
N GLU A 464 46.47 20.33 -25.93
CA GLU A 464 47.58 19.68 -25.23
C GLU A 464 48.63 19.10 -26.23
N GLU A 465 48.14 18.47 -27.31
CA GLU A 465 49.00 17.96 -28.38
C GLU A 465 49.72 19.10 -29.11
N ALA A 466 49.03 20.19 -29.42
CA ALA A 466 49.61 21.37 -30.03
C ALA A 466 50.68 22.03 -29.12
N GLN A 467 50.43 22.11 -27.81
CA GLN A 467 51.42 22.62 -26.86
C GLN A 467 52.64 21.70 -26.74
N LYS A 468 52.45 20.37 -26.74
CA LYS A 468 53.58 19.43 -26.77
C LYS A 468 54.43 19.56 -28.07
N ALA A 469 53.72 19.62 -29.18
CA ALA A 469 54.45 19.83 -30.52
C ALA A 469 55.20 21.16 -30.56
N ALA A 470 54.60 22.24 -30.04
CA ALA A 470 55.24 23.53 -29.93
C ALA A 470 56.51 23.52 -29.01
N ALA A 471 56.35 22.81 -27.85
CA ALA A 471 57.51 22.66 -26.94
C ALA A 471 58.63 21.82 -27.50
N GLU A 472 58.30 20.80 -28.29
CA GLU A 472 59.26 19.95 -28.97
C GLU A 472 59.94 20.70 -30.13
N ALA A 473 59.18 21.47 -30.90
CA ALA A 473 59.75 22.38 -31.95
C ALA A 473 60.68 23.47 -31.37
N ALA A 474 60.32 24.03 -30.19
CA ALA A 474 61.15 24.99 -29.49
C ALA A 474 62.48 24.39 -28.97
N LYS A 475 62.50 23.10 -28.60
CA LYS A 475 63.71 22.38 -28.19
C LYS A 475 64.67 22.11 -29.39
N ASN A 476 64.07 21.92 -30.56
CA ASN A 476 64.80 21.60 -31.79
C ASN A 476 65.08 22.84 -32.65
N ALA A 477 64.71 24.04 -32.23
CA ALA A 477 64.95 25.26 -32.93
C ALA A 477 66.51 25.60 -32.90
N PRO A 478 67.12 25.94 -34.01
CA PRO A 478 68.50 26.34 -34.01
C PRO A 478 68.69 27.63 -33.19
N PRO A 479 69.82 27.81 -32.49
CA PRO A 479 70.08 29.02 -31.71
C PRO A 479 69.96 30.27 -32.59
N PRO A 480 69.44 31.35 -32.08
CA PRO A 480 69.30 32.60 -32.86
C PRO A 480 70.67 33.10 -33.29
N PRO A 481 70.82 33.64 -34.52
CA PRO A 481 72.11 34.15 -35.04
C PRO A 481 72.64 35.26 -34.15
N ALA A 482 73.82 35.11 -33.62
CA ALA A 482 74.53 36.12 -32.86
C ALA A 482 74.83 37.33 -33.72
N GLY A 483 74.28 38.48 -33.42
CA GLY A 483 74.74 39.76 -33.91
C GLY A 483 73.69 40.64 -34.58
N GLY A 484 73.22 41.58 -33.85
CA GLY A 484 72.49 42.76 -34.39
C GLY A 484 72.15 43.68 -33.24
N ALA A 485 72.89 44.78 -33.06
CA ALA A 485 72.67 45.79 -32.04
C ALA A 485 71.29 46.42 -32.17
N PRO A 486 70.63 46.81 -31.05
CA PRO A 486 69.25 47.36 -31.09
C PRO A 486 69.30 48.80 -31.62
N ALA A 487 68.50 49.07 -32.66
CA ALA A 487 68.13 50.44 -33.06
C ALA A 487 67.08 50.97 -32.07
N ALA A 488 67.43 52.10 -31.43
CA ALA A 488 66.51 52.81 -30.53
C ALA A 488 65.33 53.44 -31.29
N GLY A 489 64.17 53.34 -30.73
CA GLY A 489 63.07 54.26 -31.00
C GLY A 489 61.85 53.69 -31.66
N ALA A 490 60.90 53.22 -30.86
CA ALA A 490 59.48 53.30 -31.16
C ALA A 490 58.68 53.30 -29.85
N ALA A 491 57.90 54.36 -29.72
CA ALA A 491 57.07 54.69 -28.52
C ALA A 491 55.98 53.63 -28.28
N ALA A 492 55.76 53.39 -27.03
CA ALA A 492 54.63 52.49 -26.55
C ALA A 492 53.28 53.09 -26.89
N PRO A 493 52.30 52.28 -27.29
CA PRO A 493 50.92 52.70 -27.39
C PRO A 493 50.24 52.78 -25.98
N PRO A 494 49.24 53.67 -25.78
CA PRO A 494 48.64 53.93 -24.51
C PRO A 494 47.70 52.76 -24.12
N ALA A 495 47.57 52.48 -22.83
CA ALA A 495 46.70 51.51 -22.19
C ALA A 495 45.22 51.83 -22.38
N PRO A 496 44.34 50.82 -22.57
CA PRO A 496 42.91 51.07 -22.66
C PRO A 496 42.32 51.41 -21.27
N ALA A 497 41.46 52.43 -21.26
CA ALA A 497 40.72 52.89 -20.11
C ALA A 497 39.70 51.87 -19.58
N LYS A 498 39.64 51.69 -18.28
CA LYS A 498 38.58 50.97 -17.60
C LYS A 498 37.24 51.69 -17.78
N LYS A 499 36.26 50.95 -18.23
CA LYS A 499 34.84 51.18 -17.90
C LYS A 499 34.26 49.93 -17.32
#